data_92fcf7f30e9d0ef64f26ff0c8775d709
#
_entry.id   92fcf7f30e9d0ef64f26ff0c8775d709
#
_cell.length_a   1.000
_cell.length_b   1.000
_cell.length_c   1.000
_cell.angle_alpha   90.00
_cell.angle_beta   90.00
_cell.angle_gamma   90.00
#
_symmetry.space_group_name_H-M   'P 1'
#
loop_
_entity.id
_entity.type
_entity.pdbx_description
1 polymer ?
#
loop_
_entity_poly.entity_id
_entity_poly.type
_entity_poly.pdbx_seq_one_letter_code
_entity_poly.pdbx_strand_id
1 'polypeptide(L)'
;MLHEKYSLKNPYFDPPESTFEPTKKEKNVDAVNIIPGEDLTYFDCRILPNYNLEEILNDIQELAKEYEKKTGATIKIEVLQKSVAPKPTDANAKIVTMLKDALKTVRRIDAKVGGIGGGTCAAFFREIDIPAVVWSTIDETAHQPNEYAKIKNLVNDAKIYAFLMQQA
;
A
#
# COMPACT_ATOMS: atom_id res chain seq x y z
N MET A 1 8.09 -15.03 -12.01
CA MET A 1 7.42 -16.09 -11.20
C MET A 1 6.23 -15.50 -10.42
N LEU A 2 6.39 -14.84 -9.22
CA LEU A 2 5.22 -14.29 -8.51
C LEU A 2 4.50 -13.18 -9.30
N HIS A 3 5.20 -12.21 -9.86
CA HIS A 3 4.62 -11.17 -10.73
C HIS A 3 3.84 -11.73 -11.94
N GLU A 4 4.30 -12.82 -12.53
CA GLU A 4 3.60 -13.47 -13.65
C GLU A 4 2.31 -14.15 -13.19
N LYS A 5 2.35 -14.81 -12.02
CA LYS A 5 1.19 -15.49 -11.44
C LYS A 5 0.14 -14.48 -10.94
N TYR A 6 0.59 -13.40 -10.31
CA TYR A 6 -0.25 -12.37 -9.72
C TYR A 6 -0.29 -11.09 -10.57
N SER A 7 -0.57 -11.25 -11.86
CA SER A 7 -0.46 -10.22 -12.90
C SER A 7 -1.76 -9.43 -13.18
N LEU A 8 -2.82 -9.62 -12.38
CA LEU A 8 -4.04 -8.82 -12.52
C LEU A 8 -3.72 -7.33 -12.37
N LYS A 9 -4.42 -6.52 -13.17
CA LYS A 9 -4.31 -5.06 -13.12
C LYS A 9 -5.60 -4.46 -12.60
N ASN A 10 -5.47 -3.48 -11.72
CA ASN A 10 -6.57 -2.69 -11.23
C ASN A 10 -6.26 -1.20 -11.44
N PRO A 11 -6.96 -0.52 -12.36
CA PRO A 11 -6.66 0.86 -12.76
C PRO A 11 -6.94 1.90 -11.66
N TYR A 12 -7.53 1.49 -10.54
CA TYR A 12 -7.69 2.36 -9.37
C TYR A 12 -6.42 2.52 -8.55
N PHE A 13 -5.38 1.70 -8.79
CA PHE A 13 -4.12 1.73 -8.05
C PHE A 13 -2.96 2.21 -8.93
N ASP A 14 -1.94 2.73 -8.28
CA ASP A 14 -0.67 3.10 -8.88
C ASP A 14 0.47 2.58 -7.98
N PRO A 15 1.28 1.61 -8.42
CA PRO A 15 1.12 0.85 -9.66
C PRO A 15 -0.18 0.04 -9.70
N PRO A 16 -0.70 -0.29 -10.91
CA PRO A 16 -1.98 -0.97 -11.06
C PRO A 16 -1.94 -2.48 -10.77
N GLU A 17 -0.83 -3.00 -10.31
CA GLU A 17 -0.57 -4.41 -10.07
C GLU A 17 0.05 -4.65 -8.68
N SER A 18 0.04 -5.91 -8.24
CA SER A 18 0.72 -6.29 -7.00
C SER A 18 2.23 -6.19 -7.13
N THR A 19 2.92 -5.76 -6.07
CA THR A 19 4.37 -5.65 -6.02
C THR A 19 4.96 -6.59 -4.96
N PHE A 20 6.18 -7.08 -5.23
CA PHE A 20 6.95 -7.98 -4.37
C PHE A 20 8.41 -7.50 -4.38
N GLU A 21 8.72 -6.49 -3.57
CA GLU A 21 9.97 -5.75 -3.68
C GLU A 21 10.92 -6.04 -2.51
N PRO A 22 12.19 -6.39 -2.78
CA PRO A 22 13.21 -6.42 -1.73
C PRO A 22 13.54 -4.99 -1.31
N THR A 23 13.21 -4.63 -0.07
CA THR A 23 13.34 -3.24 0.42
C THR A 23 14.52 -3.03 1.35
N LYS A 24 15.00 -4.09 2.01
CA LYS A 24 16.12 -4.00 2.94
C LYS A 24 16.91 -5.28 2.94
N LYS A 25 18.22 -5.15 3.04
CA LYS A 25 19.16 -6.25 3.27
C LYS A 25 20.03 -5.94 4.47
N GLU A 26 20.20 -6.90 5.37
CA GLU A 26 21.09 -6.73 6.50
C GLU A 26 22.54 -6.98 6.10
N LYS A 27 23.45 -6.38 6.85
CA LYS A 27 24.90 -6.64 6.70
C LYS A 27 25.20 -8.08 7.15
N ASN A 28 25.87 -8.84 6.30
CA ASN A 28 26.12 -10.27 6.54
C ASN A 28 27.60 -10.60 6.80
N VAL A 29 28.56 -9.87 6.19
CA VAL A 29 30.01 -10.07 6.39
C VAL A 29 30.73 -8.71 6.45
N ASP A 30 31.90 -8.68 7.08
CA ASP A 30 32.69 -7.45 7.22
C ASP A 30 33.65 -7.23 6.03
N ALA A 31 34.14 -8.29 5.43
CA ALA A 31 35.10 -8.21 4.33
C ALA A 31 34.48 -8.64 2.99
N VAL A 32 34.81 -7.91 1.93
CA VAL A 32 34.23 -8.10 0.59
C VAL A 32 34.64 -9.41 -0.11
N ASN A 33 35.67 -10.08 0.39
CA ASN A 33 36.18 -11.34 -0.13
C ASN A 33 35.71 -12.60 0.65
N ILE A 34 34.73 -12.42 1.55
CA ILE A 34 34.14 -13.53 2.31
C ILE A 34 32.77 -13.86 1.73
N ILE A 35 32.51 -15.14 1.48
CA ILE A 35 31.18 -15.63 1.10
C ILE A 35 30.34 -15.71 2.39
N PRO A 36 29.20 -15.01 2.47
CA PRO A 36 28.34 -15.05 3.65
C PRO A 36 27.74 -16.44 3.87
N GLY A 37 27.71 -16.89 5.14
CA GLY A 37 27.03 -18.11 5.55
C GLY A 37 25.52 -17.92 5.72
N GLU A 38 25.09 -16.69 6.04
CA GLU A 38 23.69 -16.29 6.20
C GLU A 38 23.43 -14.98 5.47
N ASP A 39 22.19 -14.80 5.02
CA ASP A 39 21.73 -13.59 4.37
C ASP A 39 20.29 -13.28 4.76
N LEU A 40 20.02 -12.06 5.22
CA LEU A 40 18.68 -11.62 5.63
C LEU A 40 18.20 -10.49 4.74
N THR A 41 17.12 -10.75 4.02
CA THR A 41 16.49 -9.79 3.11
C THR A 41 15.03 -9.59 3.49
N TYR A 42 14.58 -8.34 3.53
CA TYR A 42 13.20 -7.95 3.78
C TYR A 42 12.50 -7.64 2.46
N PHE A 43 11.25 -8.07 2.38
CA PHE A 43 10.37 -7.78 1.25
C PHE A 43 9.15 -6.97 1.72
N ASP A 44 8.82 -5.92 0.99
CA ASP A 44 7.52 -5.25 1.06
C ASP A 44 6.65 -5.77 -0.09
N CYS A 45 5.51 -6.38 0.27
CA CYS A 45 4.57 -6.93 -0.70
C CYS A 45 3.27 -6.13 -0.65
N ARG A 46 2.97 -5.39 -1.72
CA ARG A 46 1.72 -4.65 -1.88
C ARG A 46 0.78 -5.45 -2.75
N ILE A 47 -0.25 -6.01 -2.15
CA ILE A 47 -1.11 -6.99 -2.81
C ILE A 47 -2.46 -6.35 -3.14
N LEU A 48 -2.88 -6.48 -4.41
CA LEU A 48 -4.22 -6.04 -4.81
C LEU A 48 -5.30 -6.81 -4.03
N PRO A 49 -6.40 -6.15 -3.65
CA PRO A 49 -7.45 -6.76 -2.81
C PRO A 49 -8.20 -7.92 -3.48
N ASN A 50 -7.92 -8.19 -4.75
CA ASN A 50 -8.48 -9.31 -5.51
C ASN A 50 -7.83 -10.67 -5.18
N TYR A 51 -6.69 -10.66 -4.47
CA TYR A 51 -5.93 -11.87 -4.17
C TYR A 51 -6.04 -12.27 -2.70
N ASN A 52 -5.98 -13.58 -2.45
CA ASN A 52 -5.92 -14.14 -1.12
C ASN A 52 -4.47 -14.15 -0.61
N LEU A 53 -4.20 -13.51 0.53
CA LEU A 53 -2.86 -13.43 1.10
C LEU A 53 -2.31 -14.79 1.54
N GLU A 54 -3.16 -15.73 1.98
CA GLU A 54 -2.73 -17.07 2.39
C GLU A 54 -2.25 -17.88 1.19
N GLU A 55 -2.90 -17.75 0.03
CA GLU A 55 -2.46 -18.40 -1.20
C GLU A 55 -1.09 -17.87 -1.63
N ILE A 56 -0.88 -16.56 -1.55
CA ILE A 56 0.42 -15.94 -1.87
C ILE A 56 1.51 -16.42 -0.93
N LEU A 57 1.25 -16.49 0.36
CA LEU A 57 2.20 -17.00 1.35
C LEU A 57 2.56 -18.47 1.10
N ASN A 58 1.57 -19.29 0.77
CA ASN A 58 1.81 -20.68 0.41
C ASN A 58 2.70 -20.80 -0.84
N ASP A 59 2.43 -19.98 -1.86
CA ASP A 59 3.27 -19.97 -3.06
C ASP A 59 4.71 -19.53 -2.79
N ILE A 60 4.90 -18.54 -1.92
CA ILE A 60 6.24 -18.10 -1.50
C ILE A 60 6.97 -19.24 -0.78
N GLN A 61 6.26 -19.97 0.11
CA GLN A 61 6.84 -21.13 0.81
C GLN A 61 7.19 -22.28 -0.14
N GLU A 62 6.33 -22.55 -1.13
CA GLU A 62 6.63 -23.59 -2.12
C GLU A 62 7.83 -23.20 -3.00
N LEU A 63 7.93 -21.94 -3.41
CA LEU A 63 9.11 -21.43 -4.11
C LEU A 63 10.37 -21.59 -3.28
N ALA A 64 10.34 -21.25 -2.00
CA ALA A 64 11.47 -21.43 -1.09
C ALA A 64 11.92 -22.89 -1.05
N LYS A 65 11.00 -23.84 -0.85
CA LYS A 65 11.27 -25.29 -0.84
C LYS A 65 11.87 -25.77 -2.18
N GLU A 66 11.41 -25.22 -3.29
CA GLU A 66 11.95 -25.54 -4.61
C GLU A 66 13.42 -25.07 -4.73
N TYR A 67 13.72 -23.87 -4.27
CA TYR A 67 15.09 -23.33 -4.28
C TYR A 67 16.00 -24.06 -3.29
N GLU A 68 15.54 -24.44 -2.11
CA GLU A 68 16.28 -25.28 -1.15
C GLU A 68 16.71 -26.59 -1.79
N LYS A 69 15.80 -27.29 -2.49
CA LYS A 69 16.10 -28.54 -3.21
C LYS A 69 17.13 -28.35 -4.31
N LYS A 70 17.12 -27.19 -4.99
CA LYS A 70 18.06 -26.92 -6.10
C LYS A 70 19.45 -26.51 -5.64
N THR A 71 19.54 -25.81 -4.51
CA THR A 71 20.78 -25.15 -4.08
C THR A 71 21.42 -25.78 -2.86
N GLY A 72 20.65 -26.54 -2.07
CA GLY A 72 21.10 -27.07 -0.77
C GLY A 72 21.10 -26.02 0.34
N ALA A 73 20.66 -24.78 0.07
CA ALA A 73 20.48 -23.75 1.10
C ALA A 73 19.26 -24.04 1.96
N THR A 74 19.20 -23.45 3.14
CA THR A 74 17.99 -23.42 3.99
C THR A 74 17.37 -22.04 3.92
N ILE A 75 16.07 -21.97 3.62
CA ILE A 75 15.34 -20.68 3.48
C ILE A 75 14.26 -20.60 4.56
N LYS A 76 14.44 -19.70 5.50
CA LYS A 76 13.45 -19.39 6.53
C LYS A 76 12.65 -18.16 6.13
N ILE A 77 11.31 -18.27 6.14
CA ILE A 77 10.39 -17.17 5.87
C ILE A 77 9.70 -16.79 7.16
N GLU A 78 9.74 -15.51 7.49
CA GLU A 78 9.05 -14.93 8.63
C GLU A 78 8.15 -13.79 8.18
N VAL A 79 6.88 -13.82 8.58
CA VAL A 79 5.91 -12.77 8.28
C VAL A 79 5.91 -11.77 9.42
N LEU A 80 6.52 -10.61 9.21
CA LEU A 80 6.60 -9.55 10.22
C LEU A 80 5.28 -8.78 10.36
N GLN A 81 4.58 -8.59 9.25
CA GLN A 81 3.30 -7.88 9.21
C GLN A 81 2.42 -8.44 8.09
N LYS A 82 1.14 -8.65 8.40
CA LYS A 82 0.11 -9.05 7.45
C LYS A 82 -1.18 -8.31 7.75
N SER A 83 -1.72 -7.61 6.75
CA SER A 83 -3.00 -6.92 6.84
C SER A 83 -3.85 -7.22 5.63
N VAL A 84 -5.09 -7.64 5.84
CA VAL A 84 -6.07 -7.83 4.77
C VAL A 84 -6.78 -6.50 4.55
N ALA A 85 -6.83 -6.04 3.29
CA ALA A 85 -7.57 -4.84 2.95
C ALA A 85 -9.08 -5.08 3.10
N PRO A 86 -9.82 -4.26 3.86
CA PRO A 86 -11.27 -4.36 3.92
C PRO A 86 -11.88 -3.96 2.58
N LYS A 87 -13.17 -4.30 2.38
CA LYS A 87 -13.92 -3.93 1.17
C LYS A 87 -13.77 -2.42 0.90
N PRO A 88 -13.44 -2.01 -0.34
CA PRO A 88 -13.33 -0.60 -0.69
C PRO A 88 -14.67 0.11 -0.57
N THR A 89 -14.65 1.40 -0.24
CA THR A 89 -15.84 2.25 -0.31
C THR A 89 -16.33 2.35 -1.75
N ASP A 90 -17.62 2.19 -1.98
CA ASP A 90 -18.22 2.34 -3.31
C ASP A 90 -17.94 3.74 -3.87
N ALA A 91 -17.52 3.80 -5.13
CA ALA A 91 -17.20 5.07 -5.81
C ALA A 91 -18.41 6.04 -5.90
N ASN A 92 -19.64 5.52 -5.76
CA ASN A 92 -20.88 6.30 -5.74
C ASN A 92 -21.39 6.55 -4.31
N ALA A 93 -20.67 6.14 -3.27
CA ALA A 93 -21.09 6.41 -1.89
C ALA A 93 -21.22 7.91 -1.64
N LYS A 94 -22.18 8.29 -0.76
CA LYS A 94 -22.45 9.69 -0.42
C LYS A 94 -21.19 10.46 -0.02
N ILE A 95 -20.32 9.85 0.80
CA ILE A 95 -19.07 10.49 1.25
C ILE A 95 -18.10 10.79 0.10
N VAL A 96 -18.05 9.94 -0.93
CA VAL A 96 -17.21 10.16 -2.13
C VAL A 96 -17.73 11.35 -2.91
N THR A 97 -19.04 11.40 -3.16
CA THR A 97 -19.70 12.51 -3.89
C THR A 97 -19.52 13.83 -3.14
N MET A 98 -19.77 13.84 -1.83
CA MET A 98 -19.60 15.02 -0.99
C MET A 98 -18.16 15.55 -1.03
N LEU A 99 -17.15 14.69 -0.93
CA LEU A 99 -15.74 15.10 -1.00
C LEU A 99 -15.38 15.67 -2.38
N LYS A 100 -15.83 15.04 -3.47
CA LYS A 100 -15.61 15.54 -4.84
C LYS A 100 -16.25 16.93 -5.02
N ASP A 101 -17.46 17.14 -4.54
CA ASP A 101 -18.16 18.43 -4.62
C ASP A 101 -17.46 19.51 -3.79
N ALA A 102 -16.99 19.17 -2.59
CA ALA A 102 -16.20 20.07 -1.75
C ALA A 102 -14.89 20.49 -2.43
N LEU A 103 -14.15 19.53 -3.00
CA LEU A 103 -12.91 19.79 -3.74
C LEU A 103 -13.15 20.70 -4.95
N LYS A 104 -14.20 20.43 -5.71
CA LYS A 104 -14.58 21.24 -6.87
C LYS A 104 -15.01 22.66 -6.46
N THR A 105 -15.83 22.78 -5.43
CA THR A 105 -16.37 24.07 -4.98
C THR A 105 -15.29 24.95 -4.36
N VAL A 106 -14.52 24.41 -3.41
CA VAL A 106 -13.57 25.18 -2.60
C VAL A 106 -12.24 25.39 -3.33
N ARG A 107 -11.78 24.40 -4.12
CA ARG A 107 -10.43 24.43 -4.73
C ARG A 107 -10.40 24.30 -6.23
N ARG A 108 -11.53 24.13 -6.89
CA ARG A 108 -11.63 23.91 -8.34
C ARG A 108 -10.87 22.64 -8.80
N ILE A 109 -10.77 21.64 -7.93
CA ILE A 109 -10.15 20.34 -8.23
C ILE A 109 -11.22 19.39 -8.73
N ASP A 110 -11.00 18.78 -9.89
CA ASP A 110 -11.81 17.68 -10.40
C ASP A 110 -11.14 16.36 -9.99
N ALA A 111 -11.56 15.86 -8.82
CA ALA A 111 -10.94 14.71 -8.17
C ALA A 111 -11.37 13.39 -8.82
N LYS A 112 -10.38 12.50 -9.02
CA LYS A 112 -10.61 11.11 -9.43
C LYS A 112 -10.64 10.20 -8.20
N VAL A 113 -11.43 9.13 -8.30
CA VAL A 113 -11.42 8.06 -7.28
C VAL A 113 -10.26 7.13 -7.58
N GLY A 114 -9.50 6.79 -6.55
CA GLY A 114 -8.37 5.87 -6.65
C GLY A 114 -8.24 4.99 -5.41
N GLY A 115 -7.46 3.93 -5.51
CA GLY A 115 -7.04 3.10 -4.40
C GLY A 115 -5.71 3.60 -3.84
N ILE A 116 -5.49 3.35 -2.55
CA ILE A 116 -4.21 3.62 -1.88
C ILE A 116 -3.52 2.28 -1.63
N GLY A 117 -2.31 2.13 -2.15
CA GLY A 117 -1.48 0.93 -2.00
C GLY A 117 -0.88 0.74 -0.61
N GLY A 118 -1.41 1.38 0.43
CA GLY A 118 -0.94 1.32 1.81
C GLY A 118 -2.08 1.29 2.82
N GLY A 119 -1.74 0.97 4.08
CA GLY A 119 -2.70 1.01 5.19
C GLY A 119 -3.09 2.45 5.55
N THR A 120 -4.36 2.67 5.84
CA THR A 120 -4.89 3.95 6.32
C THR A 120 -5.88 3.72 7.45
N CYS A 121 -6.07 4.73 8.31
CA CYS A 121 -7.08 4.66 9.39
C CYS A 121 -8.51 4.48 8.84
N ALA A 122 -8.77 4.80 7.58
CA ALA A 122 -10.06 4.55 6.93
C ALA A 122 -10.40 3.04 6.83
N ALA A 123 -9.40 2.16 6.89
CA ALA A 123 -9.60 0.71 6.92
C ALA A 123 -10.45 0.28 8.11
N PHE A 124 -10.18 0.79 9.30
CA PHE A 124 -10.93 0.44 10.52
C PHE A 124 -12.42 0.79 10.44
N PHE A 125 -12.77 1.88 9.76
CA PHE A 125 -14.16 2.23 9.53
C PHE A 125 -14.82 1.28 8.52
N ARG A 126 -14.10 0.93 7.46
CA ARG A 126 -14.61 -0.01 6.45
C ARG A 126 -14.75 -1.43 6.95
N GLU A 127 -13.93 -1.86 7.93
CA GLU A 127 -14.06 -3.17 8.59
C GLU A 127 -15.42 -3.34 9.30
N ILE A 128 -16.04 -2.25 9.73
CA ILE A 128 -17.36 -2.22 10.36
C ILE A 128 -18.42 -1.62 9.42
N ASP A 129 -18.23 -1.76 8.12
CA ASP A 129 -19.17 -1.31 7.07
C ASP A 129 -19.50 0.19 7.07
N ILE A 130 -18.66 1.03 7.66
CA ILE A 130 -18.78 2.49 7.57
C ILE A 130 -18.01 2.97 6.33
N PRO A 131 -18.68 3.56 5.32
CA PRO A 131 -18.02 4.12 4.16
C PRO A 131 -17.04 5.22 4.55
N ALA A 132 -15.77 5.06 4.20
CA ALA A 132 -14.71 6.03 4.50
C ALA A 132 -13.81 6.23 3.30
N VAL A 133 -13.40 7.48 3.09
CA VAL A 133 -12.48 7.90 2.03
C VAL A 133 -11.31 8.66 2.63
N VAL A 134 -10.17 8.62 1.94
CA VAL A 134 -8.95 9.32 2.33
C VAL A 134 -8.64 10.39 1.30
N TRP A 135 -8.32 11.56 1.76
CA TRP A 135 -7.84 12.63 0.90
C TRP A 135 -6.95 13.60 1.68
N SER A 136 -5.88 14.06 1.05
CA SER A 136 -5.05 15.18 1.50
C SER A 136 -4.27 15.75 0.32
N THR A 137 -3.85 17.02 0.43
CA THR A 137 -2.89 17.62 -0.52
C THR A 137 -1.48 17.34 -0.03
N ILE A 138 -0.80 16.42 -0.69
CA ILE A 138 0.59 16.06 -0.38
C ILE A 138 1.48 16.29 -1.61
N ASP A 139 2.77 16.51 -1.35
CA ASP A 139 3.81 16.37 -2.36
C ASP A 139 4.28 14.90 -2.37
N GLU A 140 4.93 14.46 -3.43
CA GLU A 140 5.42 13.07 -3.57
C GLU A 140 6.71 12.83 -2.75
N THR A 141 6.66 13.15 -1.45
CA THR A 141 7.81 13.02 -0.54
C THR A 141 7.60 11.98 0.56
N ALA A 142 6.46 11.30 0.55
CA ALA A 142 6.13 10.27 1.53
C ALA A 142 7.19 9.15 1.53
N HIS A 143 7.65 8.77 2.73
CA HIS A 143 8.70 7.76 2.96
C HIS A 143 10.07 8.09 2.34
N GLN A 144 10.34 9.36 2.06
CA GLN A 144 11.61 9.83 1.53
C GLN A 144 12.40 10.64 2.56
N PRO A 145 13.75 10.72 2.44
CA PRO A 145 14.54 11.64 3.24
C PRO A 145 14.05 13.08 3.08
N ASN A 146 13.97 13.81 4.21
CA ASN A 146 13.45 15.18 4.28
C ASN A 146 11.97 15.30 3.90
N GLU A 147 11.15 14.31 4.18
CA GLU A 147 9.69 14.38 4.06
C GLU A 147 9.14 15.63 4.75
N TYR A 148 8.22 16.33 4.11
CA TYR A 148 7.63 17.56 4.62
C TYR A 148 6.16 17.69 4.27
N ALA A 149 5.45 18.56 5.01
CA ALA A 149 4.12 19.03 4.65
C ALA A 149 4.13 20.56 4.50
N LYS A 150 3.54 21.08 3.43
CA LYS A 150 3.38 22.52 3.23
C LYS A 150 2.25 23.05 4.11
N ILE A 151 2.52 24.06 4.94
CA ILE A 151 1.49 24.73 5.77
C ILE A 151 0.31 25.21 4.92
N LYS A 152 0.57 25.73 3.71
CA LYS A 152 -0.49 26.14 2.77
C LYS A 152 -1.41 24.98 2.39
N ASN A 153 -0.89 23.77 2.24
CA ASN A 153 -1.69 22.59 1.94
C ASN A 153 -2.58 22.25 3.13
N LEU A 154 -2.04 22.21 4.34
CA LEU A 154 -2.80 21.95 5.57
C LEU A 154 -3.96 22.95 5.75
N VAL A 155 -3.70 24.24 5.57
CA VAL A 155 -4.74 25.28 5.66
C VAL A 155 -5.82 25.11 4.59
N ASN A 156 -5.44 24.77 3.37
CA ASN A 156 -6.39 24.56 2.29
C ASN A 156 -7.20 23.28 2.47
N ASP A 157 -6.60 22.22 3.00
CA ASP A 157 -7.30 20.97 3.32
C ASP A 157 -8.29 21.19 4.47
N ALA A 158 -7.92 21.97 5.49
CA ALA A 158 -8.83 22.36 6.57
C ALA A 158 -10.09 23.06 6.06
N LYS A 159 -9.98 23.90 5.01
CA LYS A 159 -11.16 24.55 4.38
C LYS A 159 -12.10 23.52 3.72
N ILE A 160 -11.56 22.48 3.09
CA ILE A 160 -12.36 21.39 2.51
C ILE A 160 -13.13 20.66 3.60
N TYR A 161 -12.45 20.27 4.69
CA TYR A 161 -13.10 19.58 5.81
C TYR A 161 -14.15 20.46 6.51
N ALA A 162 -13.87 21.75 6.70
CA ALA A 162 -14.84 22.67 7.24
C ALA A 162 -16.10 22.78 6.36
N PHE A 163 -15.93 22.83 5.04
CA PHE A 163 -17.04 22.83 4.08
C PHE A 163 -17.85 21.53 4.15
N LEU A 164 -17.18 20.38 4.25
CA LEU A 164 -17.85 19.08 4.40
C LEU A 164 -18.67 18.98 5.69
N MET A 165 -18.13 19.46 6.81
CA MET A 165 -18.83 19.47 8.11
C MET A 165 -20.10 20.33 8.13
N GLN A 166 -20.21 21.33 7.25
CA GLN A 166 -21.41 22.15 7.11
C GLN A 166 -22.51 21.48 6.27
N GLN A 167 -22.18 20.38 5.58
CA GLN A 167 -23.10 19.67 4.70
C GLN A 167 -23.54 18.31 5.24
N ALA A 168 -23.03 17.91 6.41
CA ALA A 168 -23.29 16.62 7.05
C ALA A 168 -24.66 16.56 7.74
#